data_28ef66c9d16f528294b60859365aa4e3
#
_entry.id   28ef66c9d16f528294b60859365aa4e3
#
_cell.length_a   1.000
_cell.length_b   1.000
_cell.length_c   1.000
_cell.angle_alpha   90.00
_cell.angle_beta   90.00
_cell.angle_gamma   90.00
#
_symmetry.space_group_name_H-M   'P 1'
#
loop_
_entity.id
_entity.type
_entity.pdbx_description
1 polymer ?
#
loop_
_entity_poly.entity_id
_entity_poly.type
_entity_poly.pdbx_seq_one_letter_code
_entity_poly.pdbx_strand_id
1 'polypeptide(L)'
;PMETLSGGEKVKAQMMKLLLTEPTVLLLDEPSNDIDVETLEWLEQLIQNWKHIVLFISHDETLIENTANMIIYIEQIRRKTVSRYTIAKMSYEQYRKERLRNFENQERQAESERREKKIREEKLKRIYQSVDYAQETISRQNPAGGRLLKKKMHAVKSMERRFEKENENMTEMPEQEGAIFFKLGNKEAAIPAGKTVIEYELPELWTPDGERILAENIFLRIRGSEKICITGKNGVGKTTLLHKIAEELLN
;
A
#
# COMPACT_ATOMS: atom_id res chain seq x y z
N PRO A 1 15.08 -17.99 32.57
CA PRO A 1 14.89 -18.71 31.30
C PRO A 1 14.27 -17.80 30.28
N MET A 2 14.66 -17.89 29.01
CA MET A 2 14.10 -17.01 27.93
C MET A 2 12.59 -17.21 27.72
N GLU A 3 12.03 -18.27 28.21
CA GLU A 3 10.60 -18.63 28.08
C GLU A 3 9.67 -17.74 28.91
N THR A 4 10.18 -17.12 29.97
CA THR A 4 9.41 -16.27 30.88
C THR A 4 9.42 -14.78 30.47
N LEU A 5 10.18 -14.41 29.43
CA LEU A 5 10.30 -13.04 28.96
C LEU A 5 9.12 -12.66 28.07
N SER A 6 8.63 -11.42 28.20
CA SER A 6 7.69 -10.80 27.27
C SER A 6 8.29 -10.66 25.86
N GLY A 7 7.46 -10.44 24.84
CA GLY A 7 7.92 -10.26 23.46
C GLY A 7 9.01 -9.18 23.35
N GLY A 8 8.77 -8.01 23.93
CA GLY A 8 9.73 -6.90 23.92
C GLY A 8 11.01 -7.19 24.69
N GLU A 9 10.94 -7.89 25.82
CA GLU A 9 12.14 -8.29 26.58
C GLU A 9 12.97 -9.33 25.82
N LYS A 10 12.32 -10.25 25.08
CA LYS A 10 13.02 -11.19 24.19
C LYS A 10 13.77 -10.47 23.09
N VAL A 11 13.14 -9.49 22.44
CA VAL A 11 13.78 -8.67 21.41
C VAL A 11 14.96 -7.90 21.99
N LYS A 12 14.81 -7.23 23.14
CA LYS A 12 15.90 -6.53 23.82
C LYS A 12 17.06 -7.47 24.18
N ALA A 13 16.76 -8.65 24.70
CA ALA A 13 17.79 -9.65 25.06
C ALA A 13 18.54 -10.19 23.83
N GLN A 14 17.84 -10.47 22.73
CA GLN A 14 18.46 -10.90 21.48
C GLN A 14 19.33 -9.81 20.87
N MET A 15 18.84 -8.57 20.86
CA MET A 15 19.60 -7.41 20.39
C MET A 15 20.85 -7.17 21.24
N MET A 16 20.73 -7.22 22.57
CA MET A 16 21.91 -7.09 23.45
C MET A 16 22.97 -8.16 23.18
N LYS A 17 22.55 -9.41 22.97
CA LYS A 17 23.46 -10.50 22.59
C LYS A 17 24.19 -10.20 21.27
N LEU A 18 23.47 -9.66 20.30
CA LEU A 18 24.03 -9.29 19.00
C LEU A 18 25.00 -8.11 19.13
N LEU A 19 24.63 -7.10 19.91
CA LEU A 19 25.46 -5.91 20.14
C LEU A 19 26.79 -6.19 20.85
N LEU A 20 26.83 -7.19 21.74
CA LEU A 20 28.04 -7.62 22.40
C LEU A 20 29.11 -8.18 21.43
N THR A 21 28.74 -8.52 20.22
CA THR A 21 29.70 -8.96 19.16
C THR A 21 30.28 -7.79 18.36
N GLU A 22 29.85 -6.55 18.65
CA GLU A 22 30.29 -5.31 17.96
C GLU A 22 30.26 -5.44 16.42
N PRO A 23 29.12 -5.84 15.80
CA PRO A 23 29.06 -6.08 14.37
C PRO A 23 29.23 -4.77 13.58
N THR A 24 29.97 -4.82 12.48
CA THR A 24 30.11 -3.67 11.56
C THR A 24 28.88 -3.47 10.68
N VAL A 25 28.02 -4.49 10.54
CA VAL A 25 26.74 -4.44 9.80
C VAL A 25 25.68 -5.12 10.64
N LEU A 26 24.59 -4.43 10.88
CA LEU A 26 23.42 -4.92 11.57
C LEU A 26 22.31 -5.19 10.53
N LEU A 27 21.81 -6.43 10.48
CA LEU A 27 20.72 -6.83 9.60
C LEU A 27 19.49 -7.15 10.44
N LEU A 28 18.39 -6.42 10.24
CA LEU A 28 17.15 -6.57 11.00
C LEU A 28 15.98 -6.82 10.06
N ASP A 29 15.23 -7.87 10.34
CA ASP A 29 14.03 -8.23 9.57
C ASP A 29 12.80 -8.03 10.47
N GLU A 30 11.94 -7.06 10.09
CA GLU A 30 10.72 -6.67 10.80
C GLU A 30 10.91 -6.52 12.33
N PRO A 31 11.89 -5.72 12.79
CA PRO A 31 12.24 -5.65 14.21
C PRO A 31 11.17 -4.95 15.06
N SER A 32 10.20 -4.29 14.46
CA SER A 32 9.06 -3.65 15.12
C SER A 32 7.88 -4.60 15.38
N ASN A 33 7.92 -5.84 14.88
CA ASN A 33 6.83 -6.77 15.08
C ASN A 33 6.77 -7.25 16.54
N ASP A 34 5.56 -7.33 17.08
CA ASP A 34 5.25 -7.87 18.41
C ASP A 34 5.93 -7.13 19.58
N ILE A 35 6.40 -5.89 19.37
CA ILE A 35 6.98 -5.06 20.43
C ILE A 35 6.00 -3.97 20.88
N ASP A 36 6.17 -3.49 22.09
CA ASP A 36 5.42 -2.35 22.61
C ASP A 36 6.11 -1.01 22.27
N VAL A 37 5.39 0.08 22.49
CA VAL A 37 5.85 1.44 22.15
C VAL A 37 7.20 1.77 22.85
N GLU A 38 7.37 1.39 24.11
CA GLU A 38 8.61 1.64 24.85
C GLU A 38 9.80 0.88 24.24
N THR A 39 9.58 -0.35 23.78
CA THR A 39 10.61 -1.14 23.10
C THR A 39 10.89 -0.59 21.70
N LEU A 40 9.87 -0.08 21.00
CA LEU A 40 10.04 0.58 19.70
C LEU A 40 10.89 1.85 19.84
N GLU A 41 10.59 2.73 20.79
CA GLU A 41 11.38 3.93 21.07
C GLU A 41 12.84 3.59 21.40
N TRP A 42 13.06 2.55 22.19
CA TRP A 42 14.40 2.05 22.47
C TRP A 42 15.12 1.55 21.21
N LEU A 43 14.41 0.83 20.33
CA LEU A 43 14.95 0.35 19.05
C LEU A 43 15.32 1.51 18.12
N GLU A 44 14.48 2.53 18.03
CA GLU A 44 14.75 3.75 17.26
C GLU A 44 16.04 4.43 17.75
N GLN A 45 16.17 4.62 19.06
CA GLN A 45 17.38 5.21 19.67
C GLN A 45 18.62 4.36 19.40
N LEU A 46 18.48 3.04 19.43
CA LEU A 46 19.56 2.12 19.12
C LEU A 46 20.04 2.30 17.68
N ILE A 47 19.12 2.29 16.71
CA ILE A 47 19.44 2.45 15.28
C ILE A 47 20.06 3.83 15.01
N GLN A 48 19.50 4.89 15.58
CA GLN A 48 20.00 6.26 15.41
C GLN A 48 21.42 6.45 15.95
N ASN A 49 21.73 5.82 17.09
CA ASN A 49 23.04 5.94 17.75
C ASN A 49 24.07 4.92 17.27
N TRP A 50 23.67 3.97 16.42
CA TRP A 50 24.58 2.95 15.90
C TRP A 50 25.60 3.57 14.94
N LYS A 51 26.89 3.36 15.21
CA LYS A 51 27.98 4.01 14.45
C LYS A 51 28.31 3.36 13.11
N HIS A 52 27.78 2.16 12.89
CA HIS A 52 28.06 1.37 11.71
C HIS A 52 26.81 1.21 10.83
N ILE A 53 26.85 0.34 9.84
CA ILE A 53 25.77 0.14 8.90
C ILE A 53 24.62 -0.62 9.57
N VAL A 54 23.40 -0.09 9.45
CA VAL A 54 22.16 -0.81 9.76
C VAL A 54 21.35 -0.97 8.48
N LEU A 55 21.00 -2.19 8.15
CA LEU A 55 20.04 -2.50 7.09
C LEU A 55 18.85 -3.20 7.72
N PHE A 56 17.68 -2.64 7.59
CA PHE A 56 16.48 -3.21 8.17
C PHE A 56 15.33 -3.21 7.17
N ILE A 57 14.41 -4.18 7.33
CA ILE A 57 13.14 -4.28 6.64
C ILE A 57 12.07 -3.96 7.66
N SER A 58 11.12 -3.09 7.34
CA SER A 58 9.98 -2.80 8.20
C SER A 58 8.78 -2.29 7.39
N HIS A 59 7.59 -2.57 7.90
CA HIS A 59 6.32 -1.97 7.47
C HIS A 59 5.88 -0.83 8.40
N ASP A 60 6.62 -0.56 9.47
CA ASP A 60 6.35 0.52 10.40
C ASP A 60 6.90 1.85 9.85
N GLU A 61 5.99 2.68 9.34
CA GLU A 61 6.34 3.98 8.78
C GLU A 61 7.03 4.89 9.82
N THR A 62 6.65 4.80 11.10
CA THR A 62 7.25 5.62 12.17
C THR A 62 8.71 5.25 12.39
N LEU A 63 9.02 3.96 12.50
CA LEU A 63 10.39 3.49 12.60
C LEU A 63 11.23 3.92 11.40
N ILE A 64 10.71 3.76 10.18
CA ILE A 64 11.41 4.15 8.95
C ILE A 64 11.66 5.66 8.93
N GLU A 65 10.65 6.48 9.24
CA GLU A 65 10.74 7.94 9.23
C GLU A 65 11.76 8.48 10.25
N ASN A 66 11.77 7.90 11.44
CA ASN A 66 12.64 8.34 12.52
C ASN A 66 14.11 7.88 12.36
N THR A 67 14.36 6.79 11.62
CA THR A 67 15.69 6.16 11.63
C THR A 67 16.36 6.06 10.27
N ALA A 68 15.61 5.93 9.17
CA ALA A 68 16.18 5.68 7.85
C ALA A 68 16.66 6.96 7.17
N ASN A 69 17.89 6.94 6.67
CA ASN A 69 18.48 8.01 5.84
C ASN A 69 18.61 7.61 4.36
N MET A 70 18.33 6.35 4.05
CA MET A 70 18.30 5.79 2.69
C MET A 70 17.18 4.78 2.59
N ILE A 71 16.42 4.84 1.52
CA ILE A 71 15.30 3.92 1.24
C ILE A 71 15.67 3.06 0.03
N ILE A 72 15.54 1.75 0.17
CA ILE A 72 15.59 0.80 -0.93
C ILE A 72 14.17 0.26 -1.10
N TYR A 73 13.52 0.68 -2.17
CA TYR A 73 12.15 0.25 -2.47
C TYR A 73 12.18 -0.82 -3.57
N ILE A 74 11.58 -1.97 -3.27
CA ILE A 74 11.47 -3.10 -4.19
C ILE A 74 9.99 -3.25 -4.56
N GLU A 75 9.70 -3.23 -5.86
CA GLU A 75 8.36 -3.38 -6.39
C GLU A 75 8.30 -4.40 -7.51
N GLN A 76 7.13 -5.01 -7.67
CA GLN A 76 6.83 -5.85 -8.81
C GLN A 76 5.79 -5.14 -9.68
N ILE A 77 6.18 -4.80 -10.90
CA ILE A 77 5.34 -4.13 -11.90
C ILE A 77 4.87 -5.13 -12.98
N ARG A 78 3.97 -4.69 -13.86
CA ARG A 78 3.38 -5.50 -14.95
C ARG A 78 2.76 -6.80 -14.43
N ARG A 79 1.82 -6.69 -13.52
CA ARG A 79 1.14 -7.83 -12.87
C ARG A 79 2.13 -8.82 -12.26
N LYS A 80 3.15 -8.29 -11.57
CA LYS A 80 4.18 -9.07 -10.87
C LYS A 80 5.13 -9.85 -11.79
N THR A 81 5.27 -9.45 -13.05
CA THR A 81 6.18 -10.12 -14.00
C THR A 81 7.57 -9.49 -14.07
N VAL A 82 7.69 -8.22 -13.68
CA VAL A 82 8.95 -7.48 -13.73
C VAL A 82 9.27 -6.92 -12.35
N SER A 83 10.42 -7.28 -11.80
CA SER A 83 10.93 -6.72 -10.55
C SER A 83 11.71 -5.43 -10.82
N ARG A 84 11.47 -4.42 -10.02
CA ARG A 84 12.19 -3.15 -10.05
C ARG A 84 12.62 -2.76 -8.65
N TYR A 85 13.77 -2.13 -8.52
CA TYR A 85 14.17 -1.48 -7.27
C TYR A 85 14.54 -0.02 -7.49
N THR A 86 14.37 0.77 -6.46
CA THR A 86 14.73 2.19 -6.45
C THR A 86 15.52 2.47 -5.18
N ILE A 87 16.62 3.20 -5.29
CA ILE A 87 17.42 3.66 -4.15
C ILE A 87 17.27 5.16 -4.04
N ALA A 88 16.76 5.64 -2.91
CA ALA A 88 16.58 7.04 -2.62
C ALA A 88 17.38 7.44 -1.37
N LYS A 89 18.31 8.40 -1.54
CA LYS A 89 19.10 8.99 -0.44
C LYS A 89 18.38 10.23 0.07
N MET A 90 17.29 10.02 0.76
CA MET A 90 16.45 11.07 1.33
C MET A 90 15.65 10.52 2.51
N SER A 91 14.99 11.40 3.29
CA SER A 91 14.07 10.96 4.33
C SER A 91 12.85 10.22 3.76
N TYR A 92 12.23 9.36 4.56
CA TYR A 92 11.04 8.61 4.14
C TYR A 92 9.87 9.54 3.75
N GLU A 93 9.67 10.63 4.50
CA GLU A 93 8.65 11.64 4.18
C GLU A 93 8.86 12.26 2.78
N GLN A 94 10.11 12.64 2.46
CA GLN A 94 10.43 13.18 1.14
C GLN A 94 10.22 12.16 0.04
N TYR A 95 10.67 10.92 0.27
CA TYR A 95 10.47 9.80 -0.67
C TYR A 95 8.98 9.55 -0.95
N ARG A 96 8.15 9.54 0.08
CA ARG A 96 6.70 9.34 -0.02
C ARG A 96 6.02 10.44 -0.83
N LYS A 97 6.39 11.71 -0.59
CA LYS A 97 5.89 12.86 -1.36
C LYS A 97 6.30 12.79 -2.83
N GLU A 98 7.55 12.45 -3.09
CA GLU A 98 8.06 12.33 -4.46
C GLU A 98 7.41 11.16 -5.20
N ARG A 99 7.25 10.03 -4.55
CA ARG A 99 6.54 8.86 -5.11
C ARG A 99 5.10 9.19 -5.47
N LEU A 100 4.37 9.84 -4.58
CA LEU A 100 2.98 10.27 -4.83
C LEU A 100 2.91 11.22 -6.04
N ARG A 101 3.79 12.21 -6.08
CA ARG A 101 3.87 13.14 -7.21
C ARG A 101 4.18 12.44 -8.55
N ASN A 102 5.10 11.49 -8.54
CA ASN A 102 5.45 10.72 -9.73
C ASN A 102 4.28 9.85 -10.18
N PHE A 103 3.56 9.23 -9.25
CA PHE A 103 2.35 8.47 -9.52
C PHE A 103 1.28 9.33 -10.19
N GLU A 104 0.94 10.49 -9.61
CA GLU A 104 -0.04 11.43 -10.18
C GLU A 104 0.36 11.94 -11.57
N ASN A 105 1.65 12.23 -11.76
CA ASN A 105 2.15 12.68 -13.05
C ASN A 105 2.04 11.57 -14.11
N GLN A 106 2.39 10.34 -13.77
CA GLN A 106 2.27 9.18 -14.66
C GLN A 106 0.82 8.90 -15.00
N GLU A 107 -0.09 8.99 -14.04
CA GLU A 107 -1.53 8.83 -14.26
C GLU A 107 -2.08 9.88 -15.23
N ARG A 108 -1.79 11.15 -14.99
CA ARG A 108 -2.20 12.26 -15.87
C ARG A 108 -1.65 12.10 -17.29
N GLN A 109 -0.39 11.70 -17.41
CA GLN A 109 0.23 11.47 -18.73
C GLN A 109 -0.45 10.32 -19.45
N ALA A 110 -0.65 9.18 -18.78
CA ALA A 110 -1.32 8.01 -19.36
C ALA A 110 -2.76 8.32 -19.78
N GLU A 111 -3.51 9.09 -18.97
CA GLU A 111 -4.85 9.55 -19.35
C GLU A 111 -4.84 10.47 -20.57
N SER A 112 -3.92 11.43 -20.64
CA SER A 112 -3.78 12.34 -21.78
C SER A 112 -3.50 11.57 -23.06
N GLU A 113 -2.51 10.66 -23.02
CA GLU A 113 -2.14 9.83 -24.16
C GLU A 113 -3.32 8.93 -24.61
N ARG A 114 -4.09 8.37 -23.67
CA ARG A 114 -5.31 7.59 -24.00
C ARG A 114 -6.39 8.43 -24.68
N ARG A 115 -6.60 9.67 -24.21
CA ARG A 115 -7.56 10.60 -24.86
C ARG A 115 -7.12 10.95 -26.27
N GLU A 116 -5.85 11.27 -26.46
CA GLU A 116 -5.29 11.56 -27.78
C GLU A 116 -5.37 10.36 -28.72
N LYS A 117 -5.07 9.16 -28.22
CA LYS A 117 -5.24 7.91 -28.98
C LYS A 117 -6.67 7.76 -29.47
N LYS A 118 -7.65 7.90 -28.59
CA LYS A 118 -9.08 7.79 -28.94
C LYS A 118 -9.47 8.78 -30.03
N ILE A 119 -9.04 10.03 -29.92
CA ILE A 119 -9.31 11.07 -30.94
C ILE A 119 -8.66 10.71 -32.29
N ARG A 120 -7.41 10.21 -32.26
CA ARG A 120 -6.70 9.78 -33.47
C ARG A 120 -7.38 8.59 -34.13
N GLU A 121 -7.78 7.59 -33.37
CA GLU A 121 -8.50 6.40 -33.86
C GLU A 121 -9.85 6.77 -34.47
N GLU A 122 -10.64 7.63 -33.82
CA GLU A 122 -11.92 8.11 -34.36
C GLU A 122 -11.73 8.89 -35.66
N LYS A 123 -10.70 9.75 -35.74
CA LYS A 123 -10.39 10.49 -36.97
C LYS A 123 -9.95 9.56 -38.08
N LEU A 124 -9.11 8.57 -37.82
CA LEU A 124 -8.67 7.57 -38.77
C LEU A 124 -9.87 6.76 -39.29
N LYS A 125 -10.75 6.32 -38.39
CA LYS A 125 -11.98 5.57 -38.74
C LYS A 125 -12.87 6.37 -39.65
N ARG A 126 -13.10 7.67 -39.41
CA ARG A 126 -13.90 8.54 -40.29
C ARG A 126 -13.26 8.68 -41.67
N ILE A 127 -11.95 8.87 -41.75
CA ILE A 127 -11.24 8.96 -43.02
C ILE A 127 -11.35 7.64 -43.79
N TYR A 128 -11.11 6.51 -43.11
CA TYR A 128 -11.24 5.18 -43.69
C TYR A 128 -12.64 4.97 -44.30
N GLN A 129 -13.68 5.21 -43.51
CA GLN A 129 -15.07 5.07 -43.96
C GLN A 129 -15.39 5.96 -45.16
N SER A 130 -14.91 7.19 -45.20
CA SER A 130 -15.10 8.12 -46.31
C SER A 130 -14.41 7.66 -47.58
N VAL A 131 -13.18 7.11 -47.49
CA VAL A 131 -12.46 6.60 -48.67
C VAL A 131 -13.09 5.30 -49.16
N ASP A 132 -13.49 4.43 -48.25
CA ASP A 132 -14.12 3.14 -48.57
C ASP A 132 -15.45 3.36 -49.29
N TYR A 133 -16.34 4.20 -48.72
CA TYR A 133 -17.59 4.59 -49.38
C TYR A 133 -17.39 5.18 -50.80
N ALA A 134 -16.37 6.05 -50.95
CA ALA A 134 -16.03 6.63 -52.22
C ALA A 134 -15.51 5.58 -53.24
N GLN A 135 -14.84 4.51 -52.76
CA GLN A 135 -14.41 3.40 -53.61
C GLN A 135 -15.58 2.53 -54.11
N GLU A 136 -16.56 2.31 -53.25
CA GLU A 136 -17.75 1.53 -53.61
C GLU A 136 -18.67 2.26 -54.58
N THR A 137 -18.74 3.59 -54.48
CA THR A 137 -19.65 4.43 -55.25
C THR A 137 -19.07 4.95 -56.57
N ILE A 138 -17.75 4.78 -56.79
CA ILE A 138 -17.10 5.29 -58.00
C ILE A 138 -17.55 4.54 -59.25
N SER A 139 -17.93 5.27 -60.30
CA SER A 139 -18.31 4.69 -61.60
C SER A 139 -17.12 4.00 -62.27
N ARG A 140 -17.36 2.84 -62.87
CA ARG A 140 -16.37 2.11 -63.71
C ARG A 140 -15.83 2.94 -64.86
N GLN A 141 -16.54 4.01 -65.26
CA GLN A 141 -16.13 4.94 -66.34
C GLN A 141 -15.11 6.01 -65.86
N ASN A 142 -14.72 6.02 -64.59
CA ASN A 142 -13.75 6.98 -64.05
C ASN A 142 -12.47 6.31 -63.49
N PRO A 143 -11.55 5.83 -64.37
CA PRO A 143 -10.34 5.12 -63.92
C PRO A 143 -9.33 6.05 -63.21
N ALA A 144 -9.34 7.36 -63.49
CA ALA A 144 -8.48 8.34 -62.83
C ALA A 144 -8.90 8.53 -61.37
N GLY A 145 -10.19 8.63 -61.07
CA GLY A 145 -10.72 8.69 -59.71
C GLY A 145 -10.41 7.43 -58.91
N GLY A 146 -10.51 6.24 -59.54
CA GLY A 146 -10.17 4.98 -58.89
C GLY A 146 -8.67 4.90 -58.46
N ARG A 147 -7.75 5.41 -59.31
CA ARG A 147 -6.32 5.49 -58.94
C ARG A 147 -6.08 6.43 -57.77
N LEU A 148 -6.78 7.57 -57.72
CA LEU A 148 -6.69 8.56 -56.65
C LEU A 148 -7.16 7.98 -55.31
N LEU A 149 -8.32 7.29 -55.31
CA LEU A 149 -8.86 6.62 -54.13
C LEU A 149 -7.96 5.50 -53.62
N LYS A 150 -7.36 4.72 -54.52
CA LYS A 150 -6.35 3.72 -54.15
C LYS A 150 -5.13 4.35 -53.45
N LYS A 151 -4.63 5.50 -53.94
CA LYS A 151 -3.57 6.25 -53.29
C LYS A 151 -4.00 6.75 -51.91
N LYS A 152 -5.21 7.28 -51.76
CA LYS A 152 -5.75 7.71 -50.46
C LYS A 152 -5.84 6.53 -49.48
N MET A 153 -6.33 5.37 -49.91
CA MET A 153 -6.38 4.18 -49.05
C MET A 153 -4.97 3.72 -48.58
N HIS A 154 -3.98 3.77 -49.49
CA HIS A 154 -2.62 3.49 -49.13
C HIS A 154 -2.07 4.46 -48.06
N ALA A 155 -2.39 5.75 -48.17
CA ALA A 155 -2.01 6.75 -47.20
C ALA A 155 -2.67 6.50 -45.83
N VAL A 156 -3.95 6.12 -45.79
CA VAL A 156 -4.66 5.76 -44.57
C VAL A 156 -4.02 4.55 -43.88
N LYS A 157 -3.73 3.49 -44.61
CA LYS A 157 -3.03 2.31 -44.07
C LYS A 157 -1.63 2.62 -43.58
N SER A 158 -0.92 3.56 -44.19
CA SER A 158 0.37 4.03 -43.71
C SER A 158 0.24 4.82 -42.41
N MET A 159 -0.79 5.66 -42.26
CA MET A 159 -1.12 6.35 -41.00
C MET A 159 -1.47 5.36 -39.89
N GLU A 160 -2.26 4.34 -40.18
CA GLU A 160 -2.64 3.29 -39.23
C GLU A 160 -1.40 2.60 -38.65
N ARG A 161 -0.49 2.12 -39.51
CA ARG A 161 0.77 1.50 -39.07
C ARG A 161 1.67 2.43 -38.23
N ARG A 162 1.65 3.72 -38.55
CA ARG A 162 2.38 4.70 -37.77
C ARG A 162 1.75 4.86 -36.39
N PHE A 163 0.41 4.94 -36.29
CA PHE A 163 -0.28 5.04 -35.02
C PHE A 163 -0.14 3.77 -34.16
N GLU A 164 -0.09 2.59 -34.77
CA GLU A 164 0.21 1.34 -34.06
C GLU A 164 1.56 1.41 -33.37
N LYS A 165 2.62 1.85 -34.08
CA LYS A 165 3.95 2.02 -33.49
C LYS A 165 4.01 3.09 -32.39
N GLU A 166 3.28 4.19 -32.55
CA GLU A 166 3.18 5.22 -31.52
C GLU A 166 2.43 4.67 -30.27
N ASN A 167 1.44 3.81 -30.47
CA ASN A 167 0.70 3.18 -29.38
C ASN A 167 1.51 2.14 -28.59
N GLU A 168 2.53 1.51 -29.19
CA GLU A 168 3.44 0.59 -28.49
C GLU A 168 4.26 1.27 -27.40
N ASN A 169 4.52 2.58 -27.54
CA ASN A 169 5.33 3.38 -26.62
C ASN A 169 4.50 4.22 -25.64
N MET A 170 3.21 3.95 -25.52
CA MET A 170 2.34 4.70 -24.59
C MET A 170 2.70 4.42 -23.13
N THR A 171 2.56 5.46 -22.32
CA THR A 171 2.74 5.37 -20.87
C THR A 171 1.73 4.40 -20.27
N GLU A 172 2.23 3.38 -19.57
CA GLU A 172 1.39 2.46 -18.83
C GLU A 172 0.72 3.20 -17.65
N MET A 173 -0.56 2.90 -17.39
CA MET A 173 -1.20 3.38 -16.17
C MET A 173 -0.45 2.82 -14.97
N PRO A 174 -0.16 3.65 -13.95
CA PRO A 174 0.45 3.14 -12.74
C PRO A 174 -0.47 2.09 -12.11
N GLU A 175 0.11 0.98 -11.67
CA GLU A 175 -0.64 -0.03 -10.94
C GLU A 175 -1.00 0.55 -9.57
N GLN A 176 -2.30 0.73 -9.32
CA GLN A 176 -2.78 1.02 -7.98
C GLN A 176 -2.71 -0.27 -7.18
N GLU A 177 -1.99 -0.24 -6.06
CA GLU A 177 -2.16 -1.28 -5.05
C GLU A 177 -3.65 -1.25 -4.68
N GLY A 178 -4.36 -2.32 -5.06
CA GLY A 178 -5.80 -2.38 -4.91
C GLY A 178 -6.16 -2.28 -3.43
N ALA A 179 -6.53 -1.10 -2.97
CA ALA A 179 -7.18 -0.96 -1.69
C ALA A 179 -8.47 -1.79 -1.76
N ILE A 180 -8.50 -2.88 -0.99
CA ILE A 180 -9.70 -3.72 -0.87
C ILE A 180 -10.71 -2.90 -0.07
N PHE A 181 -11.56 -2.17 -0.77
CA PHE A 181 -12.69 -1.47 -0.15
C PHE A 181 -13.81 -2.48 0.14
N PHE A 182 -13.83 -3.01 1.35
CA PHE A 182 -15.02 -3.66 1.85
C PHE A 182 -16.08 -2.59 2.13
N LYS A 183 -17.16 -2.57 1.36
CA LYS A 183 -18.39 -1.89 1.78
C LYS A 183 -19.02 -2.74 2.88
N LEU A 184 -18.54 -2.55 4.12
CA LEU A 184 -19.15 -3.14 5.29
C LEU A 184 -20.40 -2.33 5.64
N GLY A 185 -21.54 -2.95 5.44
CA GLY A 185 -22.81 -2.53 6.04
C GLY A 185 -23.64 -1.52 5.24
N ASN A 186 -24.94 -1.67 5.39
CA ASN A 186 -25.95 -0.71 4.99
C ASN A 186 -25.83 0.54 5.87
N LYS A 187 -25.97 1.73 5.27
CA LYS A 187 -26.00 3.02 5.98
C LYS A 187 -27.11 3.11 7.05
N GLU A 188 -28.03 2.15 7.07
CA GLU A 188 -29.18 2.08 7.99
C GLU A 188 -28.85 1.49 9.36
N ALA A 189 -27.66 0.91 9.56
CA ALA A 189 -27.27 0.28 10.82
C ALA A 189 -26.32 1.14 11.69
N ALA A 190 -26.30 2.46 11.50
CA ALA A 190 -25.48 3.32 12.34
C ALA A 190 -26.08 3.37 13.77
N ILE A 191 -25.30 2.91 14.76
CA ILE A 191 -25.68 2.98 16.15
C ILE A 191 -25.68 4.46 16.59
N PRO A 192 -26.77 4.96 17.20
CA PRO A 192 -26.82 6.34 17.68
C PRO A 192 -25.68 6.65 18.67
N ALA A 193 -25.06 7.81 18.54
CA ALA A 193 -23.89 8.20 19.34
C ALA A 193 -24.10 8.13 20.86
N GLY A 194 -25.33 8.34 21.35
CA GLY A 194 -25.65 8.29 22.77
C GLY A 194 -25.96 6.89 23.31
N LYS A 195 -26.11 5.88 22.46
CA LYS A 195 -26.49 4.54 22.91
C LYS A 195 -25.30 3.81 23.47
N THR A 196 -25.35 3.31 24.70
CA THR A 196 -24.35 2.39 25.27
C THR A 196 -24.45 1.06 24.55
N VAL A 197 -23.33 0.59 23.99
CA VAL A 197 -23.22 -0.67 23.25
C VAL A 197 -22.60 -1.75 24.11
N ILE A 198 -21.58 -1.39 24.89
CA ILE A 198 -20.88 -2.28 25.80
C ILE A 198 -20.80 -1.58 27.15
N GLU A 199 -21.17 -2.27 28.19
CA GLU A 199 -20.93 -1.90 29.59
C GLU A 199 -20.36 -3.17 30.25
N TYR A 200 -19.07 -3.10 30.59
CA TYR A 200 -18.32 -4.26 31.04
C TYR A 200 -17.59 -3.92 32.33
N GLU A 201 -17.84 -4.72 33.35
CA GLU A 201 -17.17 -4.64 34.64
C GLU A 201 -16.43 -5.95 34.92
N LEU A 202 -15.15 -5.87 35.19
CA LEU A 202 -14.34 -7.00 35.56
C LEU A 202 -13.59 -6.66 36.83
N PRO A 203 -13.91 -7.29 37.98
CA PRO A 203 -13.22 -7.03 39.23
C PRO A 203 -11.75 -7.35 39.16
N GLU A 204 -11.37 -8.48 38.54
CA GLU A 204 -10.01 -8.97 38.45
C GLU A 204 -9.78 -9.64 37.10
N LEU A 205 -8.71 -9.23 36.42
CA LEU A 205 -8.22 -9.87 35.21
C LEU A 205 -7.05 -10.79 35.57
N TRP A 206 -7.24 -12.07 35.39
CA TRP A 206 -6.22 -13.07 35.68
C TRP A 206 -5.46 -13.49 34.41
N THR A 207 -4.23 -13.97 34.59
CA THR A 207 -3.52 -14.70 33.52
C THR A 207 -4.32 -15.93 33.09
N PRO A 208 -4.14 -16.44 31.87
CA PRO A 208 -4.86 -17.63 31.38
C PRO A 208 -4.66 -18.88 32.25
N ASP A 209 -3.52 -18.99 32.93
CA ASP A 209 -3.19 -20.05 33.89
C ASP A 209 -3.79 -19.84 35.29
N GLY A 210 -4.36 -18.64 35.56
CA GLY A 210 -4.94 -18.31 36.85
C GLY A 210 -3.96 -18.01 37.96
N GLU A 211 -2.67 -17.88 37.68
CA GLU A 211 -1.63 -17.75 38.71
C GLU A 211 -1.40 -16.30 39.16
N ARG A 212 -1.73 -15.30 38.31
CA ARG A 212 -1.42 -13.90 38.58
C ARG A 212 -2.55 -12.97 38.17
N ILE A 213 -2.85 -11.98 39.00
CA ILE A 213 -3.72 -10.85 38.65
C ILE A 213 -2.96 -9.88 37.74
N LEU A 214 -3.52 -9.56 36.59
CA LEU A 214 -2.99 -8.65 35.60
C LEU A 214 -3.53 -7.23 35.78
N ALA A 215 -4.80 -7.10 36.15
CA ALA A 215 -5.45 -5.82 36.44
C ALA A 215 -6.64 -6.03 37.34
N GLU A 216 -7.04 -4.98 38.06
CA GLU A 216 -8.17 -4.97 38.99
C GLU A 216 -9.13 -3.82 38.65
N ASN A 217 -10.40 -4.00 38.97
CA ASN A 217 -11.46 -2.98 38.88
C ASN A 217 -11.56 -2.36 37.48
N ILE A 218 -11.58 -3.20 36.46
CA ILE A 218 -11.72 -2.73 35.07
C ILE A 218 -13.20 -2.38 34.85
N PHE A 219 -13.43 -1.14 34.45
CA PHE A 219 -14.73 -0.66 33.99
C PHE A 219 -14.63 -0.08 32.60
N LEU A 220 -15.40 -0.61 31.66
CA LEU A 220 -15.41 -0.17 30.28
C LEU A 220 -16.82 0.12 29.82
N ARG A 221 -17.11 1.33 29.38
CA ARG A 221 -18.35 1.70 28.74
C ARG A 221 -18.11 2.28 27.38
N ILE A 222 -18.70 1.63 26.36
CA ILE A 222 -18.56 2.03 24.96
C ILE A 222 -19.92 2.48 24.43
N ARG A 223 -19.94 3.63 23.76
CA ARG A 223 -21.17 4.25 23.24
C ARG A 223 -21.09 4.43 21.72
N GLY A 224 -22.20 4.22 21.06
CA GLY A 224 -22.36 4.50 19.64
C GLY A 224 -21.30 3.83 18.76
N SER A 225 -20.61 4.64 17.95
CA SER A 225 -19.56 4.22 17.03
C SER A 225 -18.15 4.55 17.53
N GLU A 226 -17.93 4.62 18.84
CA GLU A 226 -16.61 4.88 19.42
C GLU A 226 -15.59 3.86 18.97
N LYS A 227 -14.36 4.32 18.72
CA LYS A 227 -13.20 3.48 18.37
C LYS A 227 -12.21 3.60 19.52
N ILE A 228 -12.00 2.50 20.23
CA ILE A 228 -11.16 2.47 21.43
C ILE A 228 -9.90 1.65 21.15
N CYS A 229 -8.74 2.20 21.50
CA CYS A 229 -7.48 1.51 21.45
C CYS A 229 -7.00 1.15 22.85
N ILE A 230 -6.68 -0.13 23.08
CA ILE A 230 -6.09 -0.61 24.31
C ILE A 230 -4.57 -0.61 24.16
N THR A 231 -3.88 0.22 24.93
CA THR A 231 -2.42 0.36 24.91
C THR A 231 -1.78 -0.11 26.22
N GLY A 232 -0.49 -0.35 26.21
CA GLY A 232 0.30 -0.74 27.38
C GLY A 232 1.45 -1.67 27.03
N LYS A 233 2.34 -1.93 28.00
CA LYS A 233 3.50 -2.81 27.85
C LYS A 233 3.11 -4.23 27.45
N ASN A 234 4.06 -4.97 26.85
CA ASN A 234 3.85 -6.37 26.55
C ASN A 234 3.71 -7.19 27.85
N GLY A 235 2.82 -8.19 27.83
CA GLY A 235 2.55 -9.04 28.99
C GLY A 235 1.61 -8.46 30.05
N VAL A 236 1.09 -7.21 29.91
CA VAL A 236 0.14 -6.62 30.88
C VAL A 236 -1.31 -7.14 30.75
N GLY A 237 -1.59 -8.02 29.79
CA GLY A 237 -2.94 -8.62 29.66
C GLY A 237 -3.88 -7.98 28.65
N LYS A 238 -3.41 -7.14 27.71
CA LYS A 238 -4.25 -6.51 26.66
C LYS A 238 -5.09 -7.53 25.89
N THR A 239 -4.44 -8.57 25.39
CA THR A 239 -5.08 -9.65 24.64
C THR A 239 -6.03 -10.47 25.52
N THR A 240 -5.64 -10.73 26.77
CA THR A 240 -6.47 -11.44 27.75
C THR A 240 -7.75 -10.67 28.05
N LEU A 241 -7.65 -9.32 28.22
CA LEU A 241 -8.81 -8.47 28.39
C LEU A 241 -9.72 -8.48 27.16
N LEU A 242 -9.13 -8.38 25.95
CA LEU A 242 -9.91 -8.42 24.71
C LEU A 242 -10.67 -9.74 24.55
N HIS A 243 -10.03 -10.87 24.87
CA HIS A 243 -10.69 -12.18 24.85
C HIS A 243 -11.84 -12.27 25.84
N LYS A 244 -11.65 -11.75 27.07
CA LYS A 244 -12.72 -11.71 28.08
C LYS A 244 -13.92 -10.90 27.65
N ILE A 245 -13.69 -9.73 27.06
CA ILE A 245 -14.77 -8.90 26.51
C ILE A 245 -15.50 -9.64 25.37
N ALA A 246 -14.74 -10.30 24.49
CA ALA A 246 -15.31 -11.04 23.36
C ALA A 246 -16.13 -12.26 23.82
N GLU A 247 -15.68 -12.99 24.82
CA GLU A 247 -16.42 -14.14 25.41
C GLU A 247 -17.79 -13.67 25.96
N GLU A 248 -17.86 -12.52 26.62
CA GLU A 248 -19.10 -12.02 27.18
C GLU A 248 -20.07 -11.46 26.13
N LEU A 249 -19.53 -10.90 25.04
CA LEU A 249 -20.36 -10.39 23.92
C LEU A 249 -20.92 -11.50 23.03
N LEU A 250 -20.35 -12.70 23.07
CA LEU A 250 -20.78 -13.85 22.26
C LEU A 250 -21.74 -14.78 23.01
N ASN A 251 -21.91 -14.60 24.34
CA ASN A 251 -22.89 -15.29 25.18
C ASN A 251 -24.12 -14.44 25.39
#